data_8eab01fc890467f397ac6078f2880285
#
_entry.id   8eab01fc890467f397ac6078f2880285
#
_cell.length_a   1.000
_cell.length_b   1.000
_cell.length_c   1.000
_cell.angle_alpha   90.00
_cell.angle_beta   90.00
_cell.angle_gamma   90.00
#
_symmetry.space_group_name_H-M   'P 1'
#
loop_
_entity.id
_entity.type
_entity.pdbx_description
1 polymer ?
#
loop_
_entity_poly.entity_id
_entity_poly.type
_entity_poly.pdbx_seq_one_letter_code
_entity_poly.pdbx_strand_id
1 'polypeptide(L)'
;MPGRKSNMVTVNHNYLKLPGSYLFSTIGKKVKAYKEANPQANVISLGIGDVTQPLAPAIIEALHKSVDEMGDAATFHGYAPDLGYEFLRSAIAKNDYKDRGCDIEADEIFVSDGAKSDSGNIQEIFGLDNKIAVCDPVYPVYVDTNVMAGRTGEYNKERGNFDNVIYMPCTASNGFLPEFPEEVPDLIYLCFPNNPTGGAITKPQLQEWVDYANKNGSVIIYDAAYEAYISEENVPHSIYECEGARSCAIELRSFSKNAGFTGVRLGFTVVPKDLVRDGVDLHSLWARRHGTKFNGAPYIVQRAGEAVYSPE
;
A
#
# COMPACT_ATOMS: atom_id res chain seq x y z
N MET A 1 36.48 -19.51 -1.21
CA MET A 1 35.23 -19.30 -1.97
C MET A 1 34.87 -20.63 -2.60
N PRO A 2 33.68 -21.23 -2.40
CA PRO A 2 33.29 -22.44 -3.12
C PRO A 2 33.12 -22.06 -4.61
N GLY A 3 33.80 -22.80 -5.48
CA GLY A 3 33.80 -22.56 -6.92
C GLY A 3 32.38 -22.61 -7.51
N ARG A 4 32.09 -21.67 -8.39
CA ARG A 4 30.84 -21.58 -9.15
C ARG A 4 30.64 -22.90 -9.93
N LYS A 5 29.70 -23.74 -9.48
CA LYS A 5 29.48 -25.10 -10.02
C LYS A 5 28.71 -25.17 -11.33
N SER A 6 28.30 -24.07 -11.94
CA SER A 6 27.72 -24.06 -13.28
C SER A 6 27.88 -22.68 -13.94
N ASN A 7 28.03 -22.68 -15.28
CA ASN A 7 28.03 -21.47 -16.11
C ASN A 7 26.61 -20.94 -16.40
N MET A 8 25.58 -21.44 -15.69
CA MET A 8 24.20 -21.04 -15.89
C MET A 8 23.77 -19.96 -14.90
N VAL A 9 22.88 -19.08 -15.36
CA VAL A 9 22.21 -18.09 -14.51
C VAL A 9 21.40 -18.81 -13.43
N THR A 10 21.50 -18.35 -12.20
CA THR A 10 20.64 -18.81 -11.11
C THR A 10 19.44 -17.88 -10.95
N VAL A 11 18.28 -18.44 -10.63
CA VAL A 11 17.05 -17.68 -10.38
C VAL A 11 16.90 -17.39 -8.88
N ASN A 12 16.02 -16.44 -8.54
CA ASN A 12 15.64 -16.21 -7.15
C ASN A 12 14.71 -17.34 -6.69
N HIS A 13 15.23 -18.30 -5.94
CA HIS A 13 14.49 -19.48 -5.46
C HIS A 13 13.38 -19.14 -4.47
N ASN A 14 13.36 -17.94 -3.87
CA ASN A 14 12.28 -17.55 -2.96
C ASN A 14 10.92 -17.50 -3.67
N TYR A 15 10.89 -17.21 -4.97
CA TYR A 15 9.65 -17.27 -5.75
C TYR A 15 9.02 -18.67 -5.78
N LEU A 16 9.80 -19.72 -5.60
CA LEU A 16 9.31 -21.10 -5.58
C LEU A 16 8.62 -21.49 -4.26
N LYS A 17 8.74 -20.66 -3.23
CA LYS A 17 8.04 -20.81 -1.95
C LYS A 17 6.57 -20.37 -2.02
N LEU A 18 6.21 -19.56 -3.02
CA LEU A 18 4.86 -19.08 -3.26
C LEU A 18 4.04 -20.13 -4.05
N PRO A 19 2.70 -20.14 -3.88
CA PRO A 19 1.82 -20.91 -4.77
C PRO A 19 2.06 -20.51 -6.23
N GLY A 20 1.91 -21.45 -7.16
CA GLY A 20 2.21 -21.24 -8.58
C GLY A 20 1.35 -20.20 -9.30
N SER A 21 0.32 -19.66 -8.65
CA SER A 21 -0.42 -18.48 -9.12
C SER A 21 -0.94 -17.65 -7.96
N TYR A 22 -1.02 -16.33 -8.18
CA TYR A 22 -1.58 -15.39 -7.22
C TYR A 22 -3.05 -15.73 -6.89
N LEU A 23 -3.44 -15.58 -5.62
CA LEU A 23 -4.75 -16.01 -5.09
C LEU A 23 -5.93 -15.58 -5.98
N PHE A 24 -6.03 -14.31 -6.34
CA PHE A 24 -7.14 -13.79 -7.15
C PHE A 24 -7.16 -14.35 -8.57
N SER A 25 -6.00 -14.65 -9.16
CA SER A 25 -5.93 -15.33 -10.46
C SER A 25 -6.47 -16.76 -10.38
N THR A 26 -6.19 -17.47 -9.29
CA THR A 26 -6.71 -18.82 -9.03
C THR A 26 -8.23 -18.80 -8.85
N ILE A 27 -8.76 -17.84 -8.09
CA ILE A 27 -10.21 -17.65 -7.89
C ILE A 27 -10.88 -17.36 -9.23
N GLY A 28 -10.34 -16.43 -10.03
CA GLY A 28 -10.87 -16.10 -11.36
C GLY A 28 -10.97 -17.33 -12.28
N LYS A 29 -9.94 -18.17 -12.31
CA LYS A 29 -9.96 -19.43 -13.08
C LYS A 29 -11.05 -20.40 -12.59
N LYS A 30 -11.22 -20.56 -11.28
CA LYS A 30 -12.27 -21.41 -10.69
C LYS A 30 -13.66 -20.90 -11.01
N VAL A 31 -13.90 -19.58 -10.91
CA VAL A 31 -15.19 -18.97 -11.26
C VAL A 31 -15.50 -19.16 -12.73
N LYS A 32 -14.51 -18.97 -13.62
CA LYS A 32 -14.68 -19.20 -15.06
C LYS A 32 -15.07 -20.64 -15.35
N ALA A 33 -14.32 -21.60 -14.82
CA ALA A 33 -14.59 -23.02 -15.01
C ALA A 33 -15.98 -23.43 -14.46
N TYR A 34 -16.41 -22.87 -13.33
CA TYR A 34 -17.73 -23.10 -12.77
C TYR A 34 -18.85 -22.60 -13.69
N LYS A 35 -18.71 -21.36 -14.22
CA LYS A 35 -19.67 -20.78 -15.16
C LYS A 35 -19.77 -21.57 -16.47
N GLU A 36 -18.64 -22.07 -16.98
CA GLU A 36 -18.61 -22.92 -18.18
C GLU A 36 -19.31 -24.26 -17.95
N ALA A 37 -19.14 -24.85 -16.78
CA ALA A 37 -19.80 -26.11 -16.40
C ALA A 37 -21.30 -25.92 -16.05
N ASN A 38 -21.69 -24.70 -15.65
CA ASN A 38 -23.05 -24.37 -15.19
C ASN A 38 -23.59 -23.11 -15.89
N PRO A 39 -23.88 -23.13 -17.19
CA PRO A 39 -24.24 -21.94 -17.97
C PRO A 39 -25.48 -21.18 -17.47
N GLN A 40 -26.36 -21.87 -16.74
CA GLN A 40 -27.59 -21.29 -16.17
C GLN A 40 -27.39 -20.74 -14.75
N ALA A 41 -26.22 -20.90 -14.15
CA ALA A 41 -25.96 -20.43 -12.79
C ALA A 41 -25.79 -18.91 -12.77
N ASN A 42 -26.56 -18.23 -11.93
CA ASN A 42 -26.33 -16.83 -11.60
C ASN A 42 -25.26 -16.73 -10.49
N VAL A 43 -24.00 -16.47 -10.88
CA VAL A 43 -22.90 -16.35 -9.95
C VAL A 43 -22.79 -14.94 -9.43
N ILE A 44 -23.10 -14.74 -8.14
CA ILE A 44 -22.90 -13.48 -7.42
C ILE A 44 -21.45 -13.43 -6.92
N SER A 45 -20.70 -12.42 -7.37
CA SER A 45 -19.29 -12.25 -6.96
C SER A 45 -19.23 -11.30 -5.76
N LEU A 46 -18.72 -11.83 -4.65
CA LEU A 46 -18.44 -11.07 -3.40
C LEU A 46 -16.94 -11.04 -3.07
N GLY A 47 -16.10 -11.52 -3.98
CA GLY A 47 -14.70 -11.83 -3.69
C GLY A 47 -13.68 -10.74 -4.01
N ILE A 48 -14.00 -9.76 -4.84
CA ILE A 48 -13.10 -8.66 -5.20
C ILE A 48 -13.84 -7.35 -4.95
N GLY A 49 -13.27 -6.54 -4.03
CA GLY A 49 -13.75 -5.20 -3.76
C GLY A 49 -13.37 -4.25 -4.90
N ASP A 50 -14.10 -4.30 -6.01
CA ASP A 50 -13.96 -3.32 -7.09
C ASP A 50 -15.02 -2.22 -6.95
N VAL A 51 -14.72 -1.04 -7.51
CA VAL A 51 -15.68 0.06 -7.59
C VAL A 51 -16.69 -0.22 -8.70
N THR A 52 -17.93 0.20 -8.49
CA THR A 52 -19.05 -0.06 -9.42
C THR A 52 -19.63 1.21 -10.03
N GLN A 53 -19.20 2.38 -9.55
CA GLN A 53 -19.66 3.67 -10.05
C GLN A 53 -18.68 4.22 -11.09
N PRO A 54 -19.18 4.94 -12.12
CA PRO A 54 -18.32 5.65 -13.05
C PRO A 54 -17.54 6.77 -12.35
N LEU A 55 -16.49 7.26 -13.01
CA LEU A 55 -15.72 8.41 -12.54
C LEU A 55 -16.60 9.66 -12.47
N ALA A 56 -16.33 10.52 -11.49
CA ALA A 56 -17.03 11.79 -11.35
C ALA A 56 -16.80 12.71 -12.57
N PRO A 57 -17.78 13.60 -12.91
CA PRO A 57 -17.66 14.49 -14.07
C PRO A 57 -16.41 15.36 -14.06
N ALA A 58 -16.03 15.92 -12.93
CA ALA A 58 -14.82 16.74 -12.79
C ALA A 58 -13.54 15.97 -13.15
N ILE A 59 -13.46 14.69 -12.80
CA ILE A 59 -12.35 13.81 -13.16
C ILE A 59 -12.29 13.57 -14.66
N ILE A 60 -13.45 13.31 -15.30
CA ILE A 60 -13.55 13.10 -16.74
C ILE A 60 -13.14 14.39 -17.50
N GLU A 61 -13.59 15.55 -17.05
CA GLU A 61 -13.20 16.83 -17.63
C GLU A 61 -11.69 17.07 -17.53
N ALA A 62 -11.10 16.79 -16.36
CA ALA A 62 -9.65 16.91 -16.16
C ALA A 62 -8.84 15.97 -17.07
N LEU A 63 -9.33 14.73 -17.28
CA LEU A 63 -8.72 13.79 -18.23
C LEU A 63 -8.76 14.32 -19.66
N HIS A 64 -9.92 14.79 -20.14
CA HIS A 64 -10.06 15.34 -21.48
C HIS A 64 -9.13 16.55 -21.68
N LYS A 65 -9.17 17.53 -20.76
CA LYS A 65 -8.31 18.72 -20.81
C LYS A 65 -6.82 18.36 -20.85
N SER A 66 -6.38 17.45 -20.01
CA SER A 66 -4.98 17.06 -19.97
C SER A 66 -4.52 16.26 -21.20
N VAL A 67 -5.43 15.54 -21.86
CA VAL A 67 -5.15 14.90 -23.17
C VAL A 67 -4.98 15.98 -24.25
N ASP A 68 -5.82 17.01 -24.28
CA ASP A 68 -5.71 18.14 -25.22
C ASP A 68 -4.38 18.88 -25.02
N GLU A 69 -3.99 19.14 -23.76
CA GLU A 69 -2.70 19.75 -23.39
C GLU A 69 -1.50 18.93 -23.91
N MET A 70 -1.59 17.59 -23.89
CA MET A 70 -0.54 16.72 -24.44
C MET A 70 -0.48 16.76 -25.97
N GLY A 71 -1.52 17.22 -26.64
CA GLY A 71 -1.57 17.40 -28.10
C GLY A 71 -0.99 18.72 -28.62
N ASP A 72 -0.73 19.69 -27.74
CA ASP A 72 -0.21 21.01 -28.10
C ASP A 72 1.27 21.13 -27.66
N ALA A 73 2.14 21.55 -28.58
CA ALA A 73 3.56 21.74 -28.33
C ALA A 73 3.87 22.75 -27.21
N ALA A 74 2.98 23.73 -26.97
CA ALA A 74 3.16 24.73 -25.93
C ALA A 74 2.83 24.21 -24.50
N THR A 75 2.02 23.16 -24.41
CA THR A 75 1.53 22.58 -23.14
C THR A 75 1.92 21.11 -22.97
N PHE A 76 2.68 20.54 -23.88
CA PHE A 76 3.15 19.16 -23.82
C PHE A 76 4.01 18.94 -22.56
N HIS A 77 3.80 17.80 -21.89
CA HIS A 77 4.55 17.34 -20.74
C HIS A 77 5.33 16.07 -21.06
N GLY A 78 6.65 16.08 -20.82
CA GLY A 78 7.52 14.90 -20.87
C GLY A 78 7.48 14.09 -19.57
N TYR A 79 8.64 13.58 -19.15
CA TYR A 79 8.77 12.88 -17.88
C TYR A 79 8.30 13.75 -16.69
N ALA A 80 7.51 13.14 -15.81
CA ALA A 80 7.15 13.78 -14.56
C ALA A 80 8.38 13.93 -13.62
N PRO A 81 8.34 14.88 -12.67
CA PRO A 81 9.29 14.88 -11.55
C PRO A 81 9.25 13.55 -10.79
N ASP A 82 10.38 13.11 -10.24
CA ASP A 82 10.51 11.80 -9.57
C ASP A 82 9.46 11.55 -8.47
N LEU A 83 9.10 12.57 -7.69
CA LEU A 83 8.08 12.47 -6.65
C LEU A 83 6.64 12.59 -7.18
N GLY A 84 6.46 12.94 -8.43
CA GLY A 84 5.19 13.38 -9.02
C GLY A 84 5.08 14.90 -9.09
N TYR A 85 4.07 15.40 -9.81
CA TYR A 85 3.86 16.84 -10.00
C TYR A 85 3.48 17.53 -8.68
N GLU A 86 4.02 18.74 -8.50
CA GLU A 86 3.79 19.53 -7.30
C GLU A 86 2.31 19.89 -7.11
N PHE A 87 1.57 20.15 -8.20
CA PHE A 87 0.14 20.46 -8.11
C PHE A 87 -0.65 19.36 -7.39
N LEU A 88 -0.36 18.09 -7.69
CA LEU A 88 -1.02 16.94 -7.04
C LEU A 88 -0.52 16.76 -5.61
N ARG A 89 0.80 16.77 -5.39
CA ARG A 89 1.39 16.59 -4.05
C ARG A 89 0.93 17.67 -3.08
N SER A 90 0.84 18.93 -3.54
CA SER A 90 0.33 20.06 -2.74
C SER A 90 -1.17 19.90 -2.44
N ALA A 91 -1.98 19.44 -3.41
CA ALA A 91 -3.39 19.14 -3.18
C ALA A 91 -3.57 18.02 -2.13
N ILE A 92 -2.79 16.94 -2.23
CA ILE A 92 -2.78 15.84 -1.26
C ILE A 92 -2.38 16.36 0.13
N ALA A 93 -1.23 17.06 0.23
CA ALA A 93 -0.73 17.58 1.51
C ALA A 93 -1.75 18.47 2.21
N LYS A 94 -2.44 19.31 1.44
CA LYS A 94 -3.49 20.19 1.98
C LYS A 94 -4.71 19.40 2.45
N ASN A 95 -5.34 18.64 1.55
CA ASN A 95 -6.68 18.08 1.80
C ASN A 95 -6.66 16.82 2.66
N ASP A 96 -5.66 15.93 2.46
CA ASP A 96 -5.60 14.67 3.19
C ASP A 96 -4.90 14.78 4.55
N TYR A 97 -4.05 15.82 4.73
CA TYR A 97 -3.22 15.94 5.93
C TYR A 97 -3.42 17.28 6.67
N LYS A 98 -3.09 18.42 6.08
CA LYS A 98 -3.10 19.72 6.79
C LYS A 98 -4.51 20.13 7.24
N ASP A 99 -5.52 19.89 6.42
CA ASP A 99 -6.92 20.16 6.78
C ASP A 99 -7.43 19.23 7.91
N ARG A 100 -6.69 18.14 8.22
CA ARG A 100 -6.91 17.23 9.35
C ARG A 100 -5.95 17.47 10.54
N GLY A 101 -5.13 18.51 10.47
CA GLY A 101 -4.15 18.82 11.52
C GLY A 101 -2.88 17.97 11.50
N CYS A 102 -2.63 17.21 10.43
CA CYS A 102 -1.42 16.44 10.25
C CYS A 102 -0.34 17.27 9.55
N ASP A 103 0.86 17.28 10.11
CA ASP A 103 2.01 18.04 9.60
C ASP A 103 2.77 17.17 8.55
N ILE A 104 2.21 17.08 7.34
CA ILE A 104 2.84 16.41 6.19
C ILE A 104 3.04 17.44 5.07
N GLU A 105 4.26 17.51 4.57
CA GLU A 105 4.63 18.39 3.48
C GLU A 105 4.59 17.71 2.11
N ALA A 106 4.39 18.49 1.05
CA ALA A 106 4.28 17.96 -0.31
C ALA A 106 5.53 17.18 -0.77
N ASP A 107 6.69 17.47 -0.22
CA ASP A 107 7.95 16.78 -0.54
C ASP A 107 8.19 15.50 0.29
N GLU A 108 7.26 15.16 1.19
CA GLU A 108 7.20 13.85 1.87
C GLU A 108 6.26 12.87 1.16
N ILE A 109 5.62 13.31 0.06
CA ILE A 109 4.64 12.55 -0.71
C ILE A 109 5.26 12.07 -2.03
N PHE A 110 5.19 10.77 -2.28
CA PHE A 110 5.70 10.09 -3.47
C PHE A 110 4.54 9.51 -4.27
N VAL A 111 4.21 10.11 -5.40
CA VAL A 111 3.12 9.68 -6.28
C VAL A 111 3.51 8.41 -7.03
N SER A 112 2.61 7.45 -7.07
CA SER A 112 2.80 6.13 -7.68
C SER A 112 1.60 5.69 -8.53
N ASP A 113 1.66 4.47 -9.06
CA ASP A 113 0.57 3.82 -9.80
C ASP A 113 -0.41 3.05 -8.90
N GLY A 114 -0.27 3.18 -7.58
CA GLY A 114 -1.21 2.62 -6.60
C GLY A 114 -0.55 1.93 -5.42
N ALA A 115 -1.27 1.86 -4.30
CA ALA A 115 -0.80 1.29 -3.04
C ALA A 115 -0.32 -0.17 -3.15
N LYS A 116 -0.80 -0.93 -4.14
CA LYS A 116 -0.34 -2.32 -4.34
C LYS A 116 1.13 -2.39 -4.73
N SER A 117 1.57 -1.60 -5.69
CA SER A 117 2.98 -1.51 -6.08
C SER A 117 3.81 -0.90 -4.96
N ASP A 118 3.30 0.12 -4.28
CA ASP A 118 4.00 0.73 -3.14
C ASP A 118 4.21 -0.28 -2.01
N SER A 119 3.18 -1.03 -1.62
CA SER A 119 3.30 -2.06 -0.58
C SER A 119 4.28 -3.18 -0.94
N GLY A 120 4.36 -3.52 -2.22
CA GLY A 120 5.32 -4.48 -2.73
C GLY A 120 6.76 -3.97 -2.78
N ASN A 121 6.91 -2.67 -3.01
CA ASN A 121 8.20 -2.04 -3.25
C ASN A 121 8.84 -1.48 -1.97
N ILE A 122 8.04 -0.99 -1.01
CA ILE A 122 8.56 -0.30 0.19
C ILE A 122 9.49 -1.19 1.02
N GLN A 123 9.25 -2.49 1.02
CA GLN A 123 10.07 -3.44 1.77
C GLN A 123 11.52 -3.53 1.26
N GLU A 124 11.82 -3.04 0.04
CA GLU A 124 13.17 -3.09 -0.54
C GLU A 124 14.18 -2.16 0.16
N ILE A 125 13.71 -1.14 0.90
CA ILE A 125 14.59 -0.24 1.64
C ILE A 125 15.01 -0.79 3.01
N PHE A 126 14.50 -1.97 3.39
CA PHE A 126 14.80 -2.61 4.66
C PHE A 126 15.67 -3.86 4.49
N GLY A 127 16.52 -4.14 5.48
CA GLY A 127 17.37 -5.33 5.51
C GLY A 127 16.56 -6.64 5.49
N LEU A 128 17.18 -7.70 4.97
CA LEU A 128 16.51 -9.01 4.83
C LEU A 128 16.35 -9.75 6.16
N ASP A 129 17.11 -9.37 7.19
CA ASP A 129 17.03 -9.97 8.52
C ASP A 129 15.90 -9.38 9.38
N ASN A 130 15.26 -8.30 8.91
CA ASN A 130 14.12 -7.69 9.61
C ASN A 130 12.93 -8.64 9.68
N LYS A 131 12.38 -8.82 10.87
CA LYS A 131 11.18 -9.62 11.12
C LYS A 131 9.93 -8.80 10.87
N ILE A 132 8.97 -9.38 10.16
CA ILE A 132 7.71 -8.72 9.84
C ILE A 132 6.55 -9.25 10.69
N ALA A 133 5.62 -8.37 11.07
CA ALA A 133 4.32 -8.73 11.63
C ALA A 133 3.20 -8.30 10.69
N VAL A 134 2.20 -9.16 10.54
CA VAL A 134 1.00 -8.91 9.72
C VAL A 134 -0.25 -9.32 10.47
N CYS A 135 -1.38 -8.66 10.23
CA CYS A 135 -2.68 -9.15 10.67
C CYS A 135 -3.01 -10.49 10.02
N ASP A 136 -3.80 -11.33 10.67
CA ASP A 136 -4.28 -12.59 10.12
C ASP A 136 -5.82 -12.70 10.31
N PRO A 137 -6.61 -12.70 9.23
CA PRO A 137 -6.21 -12.71 7.82
C PRO A 137 -5.61 -11.39 7.32
N VAL A 138 -4.81 -11.48 6.25
CA VAL A 138 -4.01 -10.38 5.70
C VAL A 138 -4.22 -10.22 4.19
N TYR A 139 -4.01 -9.01 3.69
CA TYR A 139 -3.85 -8.77 2.25
C TYR A 139 -2.56 -9.47 1.76
N PRO A 140 -2.66 -10.44 0.81
CA PRO A 140 -1.54 -11.34 0.49
C PRO A 140 -0.25 -10.64 0.06
N VAL A 141 -0.34 -9.43 -0.50
CA VAL A 141 0.82 -8.70 -1.04
C VAL A 141 1.90 -8.47 0.02
N TYR A 142 1.52 -8.19 1.27
CA TYR A 142 2.50 -7.93 2.33
C TYR A 142 3.37 -9.16 2.61
N VAL A 143 2.77 -10.34 2.66
CA VAL A 143 3.50 -11.60 2.85
C VAL A 143 4.26 -11.99 1.58
N ASP A 144 3.57 -12.03 0.43
CA ASP A 144 4.14 -12.52 -0.83
C ASP A 144 5.40 -11.75 -1.23
N THR A 145 5.40 -10.41 -1.10
CA THR A 145 6.56 -9.58 -1.47
C THR A 145 7.74 -9.78 -0.53
N ASN A 146 7.49 -10.02 0.75
CA ASN A 146 8.53 -10.38 1.71
C ASN A 146 9.06 -11.81 1.49
N VAL A 147 8.23 -12.74 1.01
CA VAL A 147 8.68 -14.07 0.55
C VAL A 147 9.60 -13.93 -0.66
N MET A 148 9.19 -13.16 -1.67
CA MET A 148 10.00 -12.89 -2.87
C MET A 148 11.37 -12.31 -2.53
N ALA A 149 11.43 -11.44 -1.53
CA ALA A 149 12.67 -10.85 -1.02
C ALA A 149 13.55 -11.86 -0.25
N GLY A 150 12.96 -12.93 0.32
CA GLY A 150 13.66 -13.95 1.10
C GLY A 150 13.65 -13.72 2.61
N ARG A 151 12.80 -12.81 3.12
CA ARG A 151 12.75 -12.42 4.54
C ARG A 151 11.98 -13.39 5.42
N THR A 152 11.08 -14.22 4.86
CA THR A 152 10.06 -14.95 5.60
C THR A 152 10.45 -16.35 6.09
N GLY A 153 11.66 -16.82 5.79
CA GLY A 153 12.05 -18.20 6.10
C GLY A 153 11.34 -19.24 5.21
N GLU A 154 11.09 -20.41 5.74
CA GLU A 154 10.43 -21.52 5.02
C GLU A 154 8.92 -21.56 5.32
N TYR A 155 8.15 -22.12 4.38
CA TYR A 155 6.73 -22.34 4.58
C TYR A 155 6.48 -23.60 5.40
N ASN A 156 5.85 -23.46 6.56
CA ASN A 156 5.45 -24.56 7.42
C ASN A 156 4.06 -25.07 7.00
N LYS A 157 4.00 -26.27 6.42
CA LYS A 157 2.76 -26.87 5.90
C LYS A 157 1.76 -27.24 7.00
N GLU A 158 2.23 -27.54 8.21
CA GLU A 158 1.37 -27.93 9.33
C GLU A 158 0.67 -26.71 9.92
N ARG A 159 1.38 -25.59 10.04
CA ARG A 159 0.85 -24.32 10.54
C ARG A 159 0.17 -23.49 9.45
N GLY A 160 0.45 -23.75 8.17
CA GLY A 160 -0.07 -23.00 7.04
C GLY A 160 0.52 -21.58 6.90
N ASN A 161 1.71 -21.33 7.44
CA ASN A 161 2.34 -20.01 7.50
C ASN A 161 3.87 -20.09 7.31
N PHE A 162 4.53 -18.92 7.21
CA PHE A 162 5.98 -18.81 7.09
C PHE A 162 6.65 -18.67 8.46
N ASP A 163 7.82 -19.31 8.65
CA ASP A 163 8.49 -19.44 9.95
C ASP A 163 8.94 -18.09 10.56
N ASN A 164 9.36 -17.13 9.73
CA ASN A 164 9.87 -15.83 10.19
C ASN A 164 8.85 -14.68 10.05
N VAL A 165 7.57 -15.00 9.96
CA VAL A 165 6.49 -14.01 9.93
C VAL A 165 5.68 -14.14 11.21
N ILE A 166 5.47 -13.03 11.90
CA ILE A 166 4.58 -12.93 13.05
C ILE A 166 3.18 -12.67 12.51
N TYR A 167 2.27 -13.61 12.74
CA TYR A 167 0.85 -13.48 12.38
C TYR A 167 0.07 -13.04 13.61
N MET A 168 -0.59 -11.90 13.52
CA MET A 168 -1.42 -11.31 14.60
C MET A 168 -2.89 -11.62 14.32
N PRO A 169 -3.53 -12.54 15.06
CA PRO A 169 -4.92 -12.92 14.77
C PRO A 169 -5.89 -11.74 14.86
N CYS A 170 -6.73 -11.59 13.85
CA CYS A 170 -7.82 -10.62 13.78
C CYS A 170 -9.14 -11.37 13.56
N THR A 171 -9.77 -11.78 14.65
CA THR A 171 -10.94 -12.66 14.66
C THR A 171 -12.15 -11.99 15.34
N ALA A 172 -13.32 -12.59 15.25
CA ALA A 172 -14.50 -12.07 15.90
C ALA A 172 -14.35 -12.00 17.44
N SER A 173 -13.52 -12.85 18.04
CA SER A 173 -13.31 -12.87 19.50
C SER A 173 -12.52 -11.67 20.02
N ASN A 174 -11.70 -11.03 19.18
CA ASN A 174 -10.94 -9.81 19.53
C ASN A 174 -11.40 -8.57 18.74
N GLY A 175 -12.61 -8.60 18.19
CA GLY A 175 -13.17 -7.48 17.42
C GLY A 175 -12.43 -7.21 16.10
N PHE A 176 -11.75 -8.21 15.55
CA PHE A 176 -10.93 -8.12 14.34
C PHE A 176 -9.75 -7.13 14.46
N LEU A 177 -9.26 -6.90 15.68
CA LEU A 177 -8.10 -6.05 15.95
C LEU A 177 -6.92 -6.90 16.42
N PRO A 178 -5.70 -6.61 15.95
CA PRO A 178 -4.52 -7.36 16.40
C PRO A 178 -4.12 -6.98 17.83
N GLU A 179 -3.60 -7.95 18.56
CA GLU A 179 -2.92 -7.75 19.82
C GLU A 179 -1.42 -7.58 19.61
N PHE A 180 -0.73 -6.93 20.57
CA PHE A 180 0.71 -6.80 20.51
C PHE A 180 1.37 -8.19 20.58
N PRO A 181 2.28 -8.50 19.64
CA PRO A 181 2.96 -9.78 19.64
C PRO A 181 3.96 -9.88 20.80
N GLU A 182 4.20 -11.13 21.29
CA GLU A 182 5.20 -11.39 22.32
C GLU A 182 6.63 -11.11 21.83
N GLU A 183 6.91 -11.43 20.56
CA GLU A 183 8.16 -11.12 19.90
C GLU A 183 8.06 -9.78 19.20
N VAL A 184 9.03 -8.88 19.44
CA VAL A 184 9.04 -7.54 18.82
C VAL A 184 9.37 -7.65 17.33
N PRO A 185 8.47 -7.23 16.42
CA PRO A 185 8.76 -7.14 15.00
C PRO A 185 9.55 -5.87 14.65
N ASP A 186 10.35 -5.94 13.58
CA ASP A 186 11.01 -4.76 13.02
C ASP A 186 10.06 -3.96 12.12
N LEU A 187 9.24 -4.67 11.32
CA LEU A 187 8.25 -4.07 10.42
C LEU A 187 6.85 -4.56 10.77
N ILE A 188 5.92 -3.65 10.94
CA ILE A 188 4.52 -3.93 11.30
C ILE A 188 3.62 -3.47 10.17
N TYR A 189 2.96 -4.40 9.48
CA TYR A 189 1.95 -4.07 8.47
C TYR A 189 0.59 -3.97 9.12
N LEU A 190 0.01 -2.77 9.11
CA LEU A 190 -1.35 -2.50 9.55
C LEU A 190 -2.17 -1.95 8.39
N CYS A 191 -3.39 -2.44 8.22
CA CYS A 191 -4.33 -1.96 7.22
C CYS A 191 -5.67 -1.68 7.91
N PHE A 192 -6.07 -0.41 7.97
CA PHE A 192 -7.35 -0.03 8.58
C PHE A 192 -8.01 1.11 7.79
N PRO A 193 -9.29 0.94 7.38
CA PRO A 193 -10.10 -0.29 7.49
C PRO A 193 -9.42 -1.48 6.83
N ASN A 194 -9.51 -2.66 7.47
CA ASN A 194 -8.71 -3.83 7.07
C ASN A 194 -9.29 -4.54 5.85
N ASN A 195 -8.40 -4.97 4.96
CA ASN A 195 -8.67 -5.95 3.93
C ASN A 195 -8.04 -7.31 4.38
N PRO A 196 -8.84 -8.40 4.66
CA PRO A 196 -10.22 -8.59 4.18
C PRO A 196 -11.33 -8.44 5.23
N THR A 197 -11.05 -8.16 6.51
CA THR A 197 -12.04 -8.26 7.58
C THR A 197 -13.03 -7.09 7.65
N GLY A 198 -12.67 -5.92 7.11
CA GLY A 198 -13.41 -4.68 7.30
C GLY A 198 -13.27 -4.07 8.70
N GLY A 199 -12.45 -4.65 9.57
CA GLY A 199 -12.17 -4.10 10.91
C GLY A 199 -11.59 -2.69 10.82
N ALA A 200 -11.99 -1.81 11.72
CA ALA A 200 -11.49 -0.45 11.86
C ALA A 200 -10.87 -0.26 13.25
N ILE A 201 -9.87 0.61 13.34
CA ILE A 201 -9.16 0.90 14.59
C ILE A 201 -9.47 2.32 15.04
N THR A 202 -9.78 2.51 16.32
CA THR A 202 -9.99 3.84 16.86
C THR A 202 -8.66 4.59 17.03
N LYS A 203 -8.72 5.93 17.09
CA LYS A 203 -7.53 6.74 17.29
C LYS A 203 -6.75 6.38 18.56
N PRO A 204 -7.36 6.15 19.74
CA PRO A 204 -6.62 5.68 20.92
C PRO A 204 -5.91 4.34 20.71
N GLN A 205 -6.57 3.38 20.05
CA GLN A 205 -5.97 2.07 19.77
C GLN A 205 -4.81 2.17 18.76
N LEU A 206 -4.94 3.03 17.74
CA LEU A 206 -3.84 3.27 16.79
C LEU A 206 -2.67 4.01 17.46
N GLN A 207 -2.96 4.90 18.41
CA GLN A 207 -1.93 5.57 19.22
C GLN A 207 -1.10 4.55 20.02
N GLU A 208 -1.73 3.52 20.59
CA GLU A 208 -0.99 2.46 21.30
C GLU A 208 0.00 1.73 20.37
N TRP A 209 -0.34 1.53 19.08
CA TRP A 209 0.57 0.95 18.09
C TRP A 209 1.73 1.89 17.74
N VAL A 210 1.46 3.19 17.62
CA VAL A 210 2.48 4.21 17.40
C VAL A 210 3.46 4.26 18.59
N ASP A 211 2.93 4.24 19.82
CA ASP A 211 3.74 4.23 21.03
C ASP A 211 4.58 2.94 21.14
N TYR A 212 3.96 1.79 20.80
CA TYR A 212 4.65 0.50 20.75
C TYR A 212 5.82 0.54 19.74
N ALA A 213 5.57 1.02 18.53
CA ALA A 213 6.60 1.09 17.49
C ALA A 213 7.75 2.03 17.88
N ASN A 214 7.44 3.21 18.42
CA ASN A 214 8.45 4.16 18.89
C ASN A 214 9.29 3.59 20.05
N LYS A 215 8.63 2.91 21.01
CA LYS A 215 9.31 2.28 22.14
C LYS A 215 10.29 1.19 21.72
N ASN A 216 9.94 0.42 20.70
CA ASN A 216 10.69 -0.76 20.26
C ASN A 216 11.62 -0.48 19.06
N GLY A 217 11.55 0.70 18.45
CA GLY A 217 12.29 1.04 17.23
C GLY A 217 11.73 0.42 15.95
N SER A 218 10.52 -0.15 16.00
CA SER A 218 9.85 -0.74 14.85
C SER A 218 9.41 0.34 13.84
N VAL A 219 9.11 -0.08 12.60
CA VAL A 219 8.46 0.77 11.58
C VAL A 219 7.10 0.20 11.23
N ILE A 220 6.08 1.04 11.29
CA ILE A 220 4.73 0.71 10.84
C ILE A 220 4.60 1.04 9.34
N ILE A 221 4.20 0.07 8.54
CA ILE A 221 3.72 0.26 7.17
C ILE A 221 2.18 0.29 7.26
N TYR A 222 1.62 1.49 7.22
CA TYR A 222 0.18 1.70 7.40
C TYR A 222 -0.52 1.83 6.05
N ASP A 223 -1.34 0.85 5.70
CA ASP A 223 -2.14 0.88 4.46
C ASP A 223 -3.52 1.47 4.73
N ALA A 224 -3.73 2.69 4.27
CA ALA A 224 -4.98 3.44 4.40
C ALA A 224 -5.80 3.47 3.09
N ALA A 225 -5.69 2.44 2.24
CA ALA A 225 -6.37 2.39 0.94
C ALA A 225 -7.90 2.48 1.03
N TYR A 226 -8.48 2.18 2.20
CA TYR A 226 -9.93 2.19 2.44
C TYR A 226 -10.39 3.36 3.33
N GLU A 227 -9.54 4.35 3.59
CA GLU A 227 -9.83 5.46 4.49
C GLU A 227 -11.11 6.25 4.11
N ALA A 228 -11.42 6.34 2.81
CA ALA A 228 -12.60 7.04 2.31
C ALA A 228 -13.94 6.42 2.76
N TYR A 229 -13.93 5.18 3.24
CA TYR A 229 -15.11 4.50 3.77
C TYR A 229 -15.32 4.70 5.27
N ILE A 230 -14.43 5.42 5.94
CA ILE A 230 -14.56 5.76 7.36
C ILE A 230 -15.70 6.77 7.51
N SER A 231 -16.68 6.43 8.36
CA SER A 231 -17.81 7.28 8.72
C SER A 231 -17.85 7.61 10.22
N GLU A 232 -17.01 6.97 11.02
CA GLU A 232 -16.96 7.09 12.46
C GLU A 232 -15.97 8.18 12.87
N GLU A 233 -16.39 9.15 13.69
CA GLU A 233 -15.56 10.28 14.12
C GLU A 233 -14.30 9.88 14.91
N ASN A 234 -14.35 8.74 15.59
CA ASN A 234 -13.24 8.25 16.42
C ASN A 234 -12.25 7.35 15.68
N VAL A 235 -12.47 7.09 14.39
CA VAL A 235 -11.58 6.32 13.51
C VAL A 235 -10.73 7.28 12.69
N PRO A 236 -9.39 7.25 12.81
CA PRO A 236 -8.53 8.19 12.10
C PRO A 236 -8.45 7.85 10.61
N HIS A 237 -8.40 8.88 9.77
CA HIS A 237 -8.19 8.74 8.33
C HIS A 237 -6.72 8.60 7.94
N SER A 238 -5.82 8.96 8.85
CA SER A 238 -4.37 8.85 8.67
C SER A 238 -3.71 8.44 9.99
N ILE A 239 -2.64 7.66 9.91
CA ILE A 239 -1.81 7.34 11.08
C ILE A 239 -1.18 8.61 11.65
N TYR A 240 -0.95 9.64 10.83
CA TYR A 240 -0.34 10.90 11.27
C TYR A 240 -1.26 11.79 12.12
N GLU A 241 -2.51 11.39 12.34
CA GLU A 241 -3.36 11.96 13.38
C GLU A 241 -2.93 11.50 14.80
N CYS A 242 -2.07 10.47 14.90
CA CYS A 242 -1.50 9.99 16.15
C CYS A 242 -0.17 10.71 16.43
N GLU A 243 0.03 11.08 17.71
CA GLU A 243 1.26 11.74 18.15
C GLU A 243 2.48 10.80 18.00
N GLY A 244 3.57 11.30 17.45
CA GLY A 244 4.79 10.52 17.25
C GLY A 244 4.78 9.59 16.03
N ALA A 245 3.71 9.55 15.23
CA ALA A 245 3.64 8.68 14.05
C ALA A 245 4.67 9.03 12.99
N ARG A 246 5.04 10.30 12.82
CA ARG A 246 6.08 10.74 11.88
C ARG A 246 7.43 10.07 12.11
N SER A 247 7.74 9.69 13.34
CA SER A 247 9.02 9.04 13.69
C SER A 247 9.01 7.51 13.59
N CYS A 248 7.86 6.88 13.25
CA CYS A 248 7.78 5.42 13.19
C CYS A 248 6.88 4.86 12.07
N ALA A 249 6.24 5.68 11.27
CA ALA A 249 5.27 5.19 10.29
C ALA A 249 5.52 5.70 8.86
N ILE A 250 5.28 4.80 7.90
CA ILE A 250 5.14 5.07 6.47
C ILE A 250 3.69 4.79 6.11
N GLU A 251 3.00 5.73 5.44
CA GLU A 251 1.61 5.56 5.04
C GLU A 251 1.48 5.31 3.53
N LEU A 252 0.68 4.32 3.17
CA LEU A 252 0.32 3.98 1.79
C LEU A 252 -1.12 4.42 1.51
N ARG A 253 -1.33 5.15 0.42
CA ARG A 253 -2.62 5.69 0.02
C ARG A 253 -2.99 5.31 -1.41
N SER A 254 -4.27 5.27 -1.72
CA SER A 254 -4.76 4.84 -3.02
C SER A 254 -5.97 5.66 -3.47
N PHE A 255 -5.94 6.12 -4.72
CA PHE A 255 -7.11 6.68 -5.39
C PHE A 255 -8.07 5.60 -5.93
N SER A 256 -7.71 4.32 -5.80
CA SER A 256 -8.54 3.22 -6.31
C SER A 256 -9.94 3.19 -5.70
N LYS A 257 -10.07 3.53 -4.40
CA LYS A 257 -11.32 3.40 -3.65
C LYS A 257 -12.06 4.72 -3.47
N ASN A 258 -11.35 5.79 -3.17
CA ASN A 258 -11.97 7.11 -2.98
C ASN A 258 -12.41 7.77 -4.30
N ALA A 259 -11.69 7.54 -5.40
CA ALA A 259 -11.92 8.19 -6.70
C ALA A 259 -12.34 7.24 -7.82
N GLY A 260 -12.49 5.95 -7.55
CA GLY A 260 -12.83 4.96 -8.59
C GLY A 260 -11.66 4.60 -9.52
N PHE A 261 -10.41 4.85 -9.13
CA PHE A 261 -9.23 4.68 -9.98
C PHE A 261 -8.69 3.24 -10.05
N THR A 262 -9.54 2.23 -9.87
CA THR A 262 -9.11 0.82 -10.00
C THR A 262 -8.52 0.51 -11.37
N GLY A 263 -9.03 1.15 -12.43
CA GLY A 263 -8.54 1.03 -13.80
C GLY A 263 -7.62 2.17 -14.26
N VAL A 264 -7.69 3.34 -13.61
CA VAL A 264 -6.88 4.54 -13.94
C VAL A 264 -5.48 4.44 -13.39
N ARG A 265 -5.31 3.88 -12.19
CA ARG A 265 -4.05 3.60 -11.47
C ARG A 265 -3.35 4.86 -10.94
N LEU A 266 -3.63 5.19 -9.70
CA LEU A 266 -2.94 6.25 -8.97
C LEU A 266 -2.93 5.94 -7.47
N GLY A 267 -1.84 6.26 -6.81
CA GLY A 267 -1.66 6.18 -5.37
C GLY A 267 -0.47 7.02 -4.94
N PHE A 268 -0.15 6.97 -3.66
CA PHE A 268 1.03 7.62 -3.14
C PHE A 268 1.49 7.00 -1.82
N THR A 269 2.76 7.19 -1.53
CA THR A 269 3.40 6.84 -0.27
C THR A 269 3.82 8.12 0.45
N VAL A 270 3.59 8.17 1.75
CA VAL A 270 4.13 9.23 2.61
C VAL A 270 5.26 8.67 3.45
N VAL A 271 6.43 9.28 3.31
CA VAL A 271 7.60 8.96 4.13
C VAL A 271 8.11 10.24 4.78
N PRO A 272 7.85 10.43 6.08
CA PRO A 272 8.30 11.63 6.78
C PRO A 272 9.83 11.75 6.83
N LYS A 273 10.34 12.97 6.75
CA LYS A 273 11.78 13.25 6.87
C LYS A 273 12.33 12.95 8.27
N ASP A 274 11.46 12.93 9.27
CA ASP A 274 11.84 12.63 10.66
C ASP A 274 12.02 11.13 10.91
N LEU A 275 11.65 10.27 9.97
CA LEU A 275 11.72 8.82 10.10
C LEU A 275 13.14 8.32 9.83
N VAL A 276 13.90 8.16 10.92
CA VAL A 276 15.29 7.70 10.89
C VAL A 276 15.40 6.31 11.53
N ARG A 277 16.09 5.38 10.87
CA ARG A 277 16.45 4.07 11.43
C ARG A 277 17.91 3.73 11.09
N ASP A 278 18.60 3.11 12.03
CA ASP A 278 20.01 2.76 11.88
C ASP A 278 20.91 3.96 11.47
N GLY A 279 20.55 5.16 11.95
CA GLY A 279 21.23 6.41 11.61
C GLY A 279 20.97 6.90 10.16
N VAL A 280 20.03 6.29 9.45
CA VAL A 280 19.70 6.61 8.05
C VAL A 280 18.27 7.15 7.94
N ASP A 281 18.10 8.21 7.19
CA ASP A 281 16.82 8.79 6.81
C ASP A 281 16.11 7.90 5.78
N LEU A 282 14.94 7.34 6.15
CA LEU A 282 14.18 6.46 5.27
C LEU A 282 13.54 7.19 4.09
N HIS A 283 13.26 8.48 4.23
CA HIS A 283 12.77 9.32 3.14
C HIS A 283 13.78 9.33 1.98
N SER A 284 15.05 9.55 2.27
CA SER A 284 16.13 9.55 1.28
C SER A 284 16.31 8.18 0.61
N LEU A 285 16.20 7.09 1.38
CA LEU A 285 16.26 5.74 0.83
C LEU A 285 15.08 5.47 -0.13
N TRP A 286 13.88 5.85 0.27
CA TRP A 286 12.71 5.70 -0.58
C TRP A 286 12.79 6.59 -1.82
N ALA A 287 13.21 7.84 -1.68
CA ALA A 287 13.43 8.76 -2.80
C ALA A 287 14.42 8.17 -3.82
N ARG A 288 15.52 7.60 -3.33
CA ARG A 288 16.52 6.94 -4.19
C ARG A 288 15.96 5.72 -4.90
N ARG A 289 15.23 4.86 -4.18
CA ARG A 289 14.57 3.68 -4.75
C ARG A 289 13.54 4.09 -5.80
N HIS A 290 12.67 5.05 -5.45
CA HIS A 290 11.59 5.54 -6.31
C HIS A 290 12.14 6.13 -7.60
N GLY A 291 13.03 7.11 -7.54
CA GLY A 291 13.65 7.73 -8.72
C GLY A 291 14.53 6.79 -9.57
N THR A 292 14.97 5.62 -9.01
CA THR A 292 15.74 4.64 -9.77
C THR A 292 14.86 3.64 -10.53
N LYS A 293 13.71 3.27 -9.98
CA LYS A 293 12.88 2.14 -10.47
C LYS A 293 11.51 2.56 -11.00
N PHE A 294 11.16 3.84 -10.91
CA PHE A 294 9.86 4.34 -11.33
C PHE A 294 9.97 5.72 -11.98
N ASN A 295 9.46 5.88 -13.19
CA ASN A 295 9.52 7.12 -13.98
C ASN A 295 8.31 8.04 -13.77
N GLY A 296 7.51 7.80 -12.75
CA GLY A 296 6.35 8.61 -12.41
C GLY A 296 5.04 8.12 -13.04
N ALA A 297 3.92 8.48 -12.42
CA ALA A 297 2.60 8.27 -12.97
C ALA A 297 2.36 9.24 -14.15
N PRO A 298 1.53 8.86 -15.14
CA PRO A 298 1.23 9.70 -16.29
C PRO A 298 0.68 11.08 -15.90
N TYR A 299 1.07 12.13 -16.64
CA TYR A 299 0.58 13.49 -16.43
C TYR A 299 -0.94 13.56 -16.36
N ILE A 300 -1.62 12.96 -17.35
CA ILE A 300 -3.09 12.95 -17.44
C ILE A 300 -3.77 12.30 -16.23
N VAL A 301 -3.14 11.29 -15.66
CA VAL A 301 -3.63 10.59 -14.46
C VAL A 301 -3.43 11.45 -13.21
N GLN A 302 -2.31 12.17 -13.12
CA GLN A 302 -2.05 13.08 -12.01
C GLN A 302 -2.98 14.29 -12.02
N ARG A 303 -3.35 14.82 -13.21
CA ARG A 303 -4.38 15.87 -13.34
C ARG A 303 -5.77 15.36 -12.92
N ALA A 304 -6.10 14.12 -13.29
CA ALA A 304 -7.32 13.48 -12.81
C ALA A 304 -7.32 13.31 -11.27
N GLY A 305 -6.15 12.98 -10.69
CA GLY A 305 -5.97 12.90 -9.25
C GLY A 305 -6.14 14.23 -8.52
N GLU A 306 -5.65 15.32 -9.10
CA GLU A 306 -5.88 16.68 -8.57
C GLU A 306 -7.38 17.03 -8.55
N ALA A 307 -8.12 16.65 -9.61
CA ALA A 307 -9.56 16.93 -9.71
C ALA A 307 -10.40 16.19 -8.65
N VAL A 308 -9.89 15.14 -8.01
CA VAL A 308 -10.55 14.45 -6.88
C VAL A 308 -10.81 15.41 -5.71
N TYR A 309 -10.00 16.44 -5.57
CA TYR A 309 -10.10 17.46 -4.51
C TYR A 309 -10.94 18.67 -4.90
N SER A 310 -11.64 18.60 -6.05
CA SER A 310 -12.58 19.66 -6.44
C SER A 310 -13.85 19.63 -5.58
N PRO A 311 -14.62 20.75 -5.53
CA PRO A 311 -15.83 20.84 -4.71
C PRO A 311 -16.98 19.90 -5.14
N GLU A 312 -16.92 19.26 -6.32
CA GLU A 312 -17.98 18.39 -6.86
C GLU A 312 -18.04 17.01 -6.19
#